data_c1219f03e47a36904661cc5ff4b2912e
#
_entry.id   c1219f03e47a36904661cc5ff4b2912e
#
_cell.length_a   1.000
_cell.length_b   1.000
_cell.length_c   1.000
_cell.angle_alpha   90.00
_cell.angle_beta   90.00
_cell.angle_gamma   90.00
#
_symmetry.space_group_name_H-M   'P 1'
#
loop_
_entity.id
_entity.type
_entity.pdbx_description
1 polymer ?
#
loop_
_entity_poly.entity_id
_entity_poly.type
_entity_poly.pdbx_seq_one_letter_code
_entity_poly.pdbx_strand_id
1 'polypeptide(L)'
;NFFEHDLSRLKSEFVNTWKNLNDIYTEFRTKLKTKGWAYEGMAYRNLAENLTMNSFDAMSEYSHTVFAGFYAMSPAEEKIMSFLINEGKASSYWDTDSYYTNDHGQEAGKFIRENRLIKDDYKWKSDHFKDIPKKIQFAGIPLMVGQTRYAGQILQEMIDKGEFVPEKTAVVLPDEKL
;
A
#
# COMPACT_ATOMS: atom_id res chain seq x y z
N ASN A 1 26.58 -24.79 30.77
CA ASN A 1 25.91 -25.33 29.58
C ASN A 1 24.40 -25.51 29.71
N PHE A 2 23.80 -24.90 30.76
CA PHE A 2 22.36 -24.86 30.94
C PHE A 2 21.68 -24.04 29.82
N PHE A 3 22.27 -22.93 29.42
CA PHE A 3 21.76 -22.05 28.34
C PHE A 3 21.78 -22.66 26.94
N GLU A 4 22.76 -23.50 26.62
CA GLU A 4 22.83 -24.15 25.29
C GLU A 4 21.75 -25.23 25.14
N HIS A 5 21.40 -25.92 26.18
CA HIS A 5 20.37 -26.95 26.16
C HIS A 5 18.97 -26.33 26.01
N ASP A 6 18.72 -25.20 26.63
CA ASP A 6 17.45 -24.47 26.57
C ASP A 6 17.22 -23.82 25.21
N LEU A 7 18.29 -23.25 24.61
CA LEU A 7 18.28 -22.71 23.25
C LEU A 7 18.03 -23.78 22.17
N SER A 8 18.56 -25.00 22.34
CA SER A 8 18.33 -26.09 21.40
C SER A 8 16.88 -26.60 21.45
N ARG A 9 16.28 -26.65 22.65
CA ARG A 9 14.88 -27.01 22.86
C ARG A 9 13.94 -25.98 22.25
N LEU A 10 14.16 -24.69 22.50
CA LEU A 10 13.37 -23.58 21.93
C LEU A 10 13.45 -23.56 20.40
N LYS A 11 14.64 -23.79 19.83
CA LYS A 11 14.80 -23.91 18.37
C LYS A 11 14.02 -25.10 17.80
N SER A 12 14.05 -26.24 18.49
CA SER A 12 13.33 -27.44 18.09
C SER A 12 11.81 -27.25 18.14
N GLU A 13 11.29 -26.66 19.22
CA GLU A 13 9.88 -26.32 19.39
C GLU A 13 9.41 -25.30 18.33
N PHE A 14 10.23 -24.26 18.07
CA PHE A 14 9.97 -23.30 17.00
C PHE A 14 9.88 -23.95 15.62
N VAL A 15 10.87 -24.77 15.26
CA VAL A 15 10.88 -25.48 13.97
C VAL A 15 9.68 -26.42 13.83
N ASN A 16 9.30 -27.08 14.93
CA ASN A 16 8.15 -27.99 14.91
C ASN A 16 6.83 -27.23 14.76
N THR A 17 6.67 -26.10 15.45
CA THR A 17 5.53 -25.19 15.26
C THR A 17 5.47 -24.69 13.82
N TRP A 18 6.61 -24.27 13.25
CA TRP A 18 6.71 -23.79 11.88
C TRP A 18 6.31 -24.85 10.84
N LYS A 19 6.71 -26.12 11.04
CA LYS A 19 6.32 -27.23 10.17
C LYS A 19 4.81 -27.49 10.18
N ASN A 20 4.16 -27.29 11.31
CA ASN A 20 2.72 -27.50 11.47
C ASN A 20 1.86 -26.31 11.02
N LEU A 21 2.46 -25.15 10.74
CA LEU A 21 1.70 -23.93 10.35
C LEU A 21 0.86 -24.16 9.10
N ASN A 22 1.35 -24.89 8.12
CA ASN A 22 0.60 -25.16 6.91
C ASN A 22 -0.66 -26.00 7.16
N ASP A 23 -0.55 -26.97 8.04
CA ASP A 23 -1.67 -27.87 8.40
C ASP A 23 -2.71 -27.12 9.23
N ILE A 24 -2.25 -26.34 10.20
CA ILE A 24 -3.10 -25.44 11.00
C ILE A 24 -3.86 -24.46 10.08
N TYR A 25 -3.15 -23.82 9.16
CA TYR A 25 -3.75 -22.89 8.21
C TYR A 25 -4.79 -23.56 7.32
N THR A 26 -4.49 -24.76 6.82
CA THR A 26 -5.38 -25.53 5.95
C THR A 26 -6.64 -25.97 6.70
N GLU A 27 -6.49 -26.45 7.93
CA GLU A 27 -7.62 -26.83 8.78
C GLU A 27 -8.47 -25.61 9.16
N PHE A 28 -7.85 -24.51 9.52
CA PHE A 28 -8.52 -23.25 9.84
C PHE A 28 -9.36 -22.76 8.65
N ARG A 29 -8.78 -22.72 7.44
CA ARG A 29 -9.51 -22.35 6.21
C ARG A 29 -10.71 -23.28 5.98
N THR A 30 -10.53 -24.57 6.15
CA THR A 30 -11.59 -25.58 5.94
C THR A 30 -12.73 -25.36 6.92
N LYS A 31 -12.42 -25.12 8.20
CA LYS A 31 -13.42 -24.81 9.23
C LYS A 31 -14.20 -23.52 8.96
N LEU A 32 -13.52 -22.48 8.49
CA LEU A 32 -14.20 -21.25 8.09
C LEU A 32 -15.13 -21.48 6.89
N LYS A 33 -14.64 -22.18 5.88
CA LYS A 33 -15.40 -22.47 4.65
C LYS A 33 -16.67 -23.28 4.93
N THR A 34 -16.60 -24.28 5.81
CA THR A 34 -17.78 -25.06 6.23
C THR A 34 -18.83 -24.24 6.98
N LYS A 35 -18.44 -23.15 7.63
CA LYS A 35 -19.34 -22.22 8.31
C LYS A 35 -19.84 -21.09 7.40
N GLY A 36 -19.43 -21.03 6.13
CA GLY A 36 -19.71 -19.92 5.25
C GLY A 36 -19.00 -18.61 5.64
N TRP A 37 -17.90 -18.70 6.40
CA TRP A 37 -17.15 -17.56 6.89
C TRP A 37 -15.82 -17.41 6.13
N ALA A 38 -15.39 -16.17 5.99
CA ALA A 38 -14.07 -15.84 5.45
C ALA A 38 -13.52 -14.58 6.13
N TYR A 39 -12.22 -14.52 6.34
CA TYR A 39 -11.52 -13.27 6.57
C TYR A 39 -11.18 -12.63 5.23
N GLU A 40 -10.86 -11.35 5.21
CA GLU A 40 -10.68 -10.52 4.02
C GLU A 40 -9.72 -11.15 3.00
N GLY A 41 -8.50 -11.50 3.43
CA GLY A 41 -7.51 -12.13 2.54
C GLY A 41 -7.93 -13.50 2.00
N MET A 42 -8.79 -14.24 2.72
CA MET A 42 -9.37 -15.49 2.23
C MET A 42 -10.43 -15.22 1.14
N ALA A 43 -11.23 -14.16 1.30
CA ALA A 43 -12.22 -13.74 0.31
C ALA A 43 -11.54 -13.30 -0.98
N TYR A 44 -10.53 -12.43 -0.92
CA TYR A 44 -9.74 -12.02 -2.09
C TYR A 44 -9.07 -13.20 -2.80
N ARG A 45 -8.46 -14.11 -2.04
CA ARG A 45 -7.85 -15.31 -2.63
C ARG A 45 -8.88 -16.18 -3.31
N ASN A 46 -10.02 -16.44 -2.67
CA ASN A 46 -11.07 -17.28 -3.24
C ASN A 46 -11.62 -16.66 -4.53
N LEU A 47 -11.83 -15.35 -4.56
CA LEU A 47 -12.22 -14.63 -5.77
C LEU A 47 -11.15 -14.79 -6.86
N ALA A 48 -9.89 -14.49 -6.53
CA ALA A 48 -8.78 -14.56 -7.48
C ALA A 48 -8.52 -15.98 -8.05
N GLU A 49 -8.82 -17.03 -7.28
CA GLU A 49 -8.68 -18.43 -7.72
C GLU A 49 -9.84 -18.87 -8.61
N ASN A 50 -11.03 -18.29 -8.48
CA ASN A 50 -12.26 -18.70 -9.17
C ASN A 50 -12.83 -17.58 -10.06
N LEU A 51 -11.97 -16.79 -10.68
CA LEU A 51 -12.38 -15.67 -11.53
C LEU A 51 -13.18 -16.17 -12.75
N THR A 52 -14.41 -15.71 -12.82
CA THR A 52 -15.30 -15.84 -13.98
C THR A 52 -16.07 -14.54 -14.15
N MET A 53 -16.68 -14.30 -15.30
CA MET A 53 -17.53 -13.09 -15.47
C MET A 53 -18.68 -13.02 -14.46
N ASN A 54 -19.26 -14.16 -14.11
CA ASN A 54 -20.32 -14.24 -13.10
C ASN A 54 -19.84 -13.87 -11.68
N SER A 55 -18.53 -13.90 -11.43
CA SER A 55 -17.97 -13.43 -10.15
C SER A 55 -18.19 -11.94 -9.89
N PHE A 56 -18.58 -11.19 -10.92
CA PHE A 56 -18.80 -9.74 -10.90
C PHE A 56 -20.23 -9.33 -11.20
N ASP A 57 -21.20 -10.23 -11.05
CA ASP A 57 -22.62 -9.93 -11.32
C ASP A 57 -23.15 -8.77 -10.47
N ALA A 58 -22.65 -8.62 -9.24
CA ALA A 58 -22.98 -7.47 -8.39
C ALA A 58 -22.51 -6.12 -8.96
N MET A 59 -21.58 -6.13 -9.91
CA MET A 59 -21.06 -4.96 -10.62
C MET A 59 -21.70 -4.79 -12.01
N SER A 60 -22.66 -5.60 -12.37
CA SER A 60 -23.30 -5.60 -13.70
C SER A 60 -24.02 -4.28 -14.04
N GLU A 61 -24.35 -3.47 -13.03
CA GLU A 61 -24.90 -2.13 -13.20
C GLU A 61 -23.90 -1.13 -13.77
N TYR A 62 -22.60 -1.42 -13.65
CA TYR A 62 -21.53 -0.57 -14.17
C TYR A 62 -21.03 -1.08 -15.51
N SER A 63 -21.05 -0.20 -16.51
CA SER A 63 -20.56 -0.52 -17.85
C SER A 63 -19.04 -0.68 -17.90
N HIS A 64 -18.32 0.01 -17.01
CA HIS A 64 -16.87 0.03 -16.97
C HIS A 64 -16.36 0.38 -15.56
N THR A 65 -15.26 -0.25 -15.14
CA THR A 65 -14.59 0.00 -13.87
C THR A 65 -13.28 0.73 -14.10
N VAL A 66 -12.98 1.71 -13.25
CA VAL A 66 -11.71 2.43 -13.29
C VAL A 66 -10.94 2.19 -12.01
N PHE A 67 -9.73 1.67 -12.13
CA PHE A 67 -8.79 1.52 -11.04
C PHE A 67 -7.81 2.69 -11.04
N ALA A 68 -7.78 3.49 -9.99
CA ALA A 68 -6.89 4.64 -9.88
C ALA A 68 -6.23 4.76 -8.51
N GLY A 69 -5.00 5.25 -8.46
CA GLY A 69 -4.28 5.54 -7.21
C GLY A 69 -3.71 4.32 -6.48
N PHE A 70 -3.64 3.16 -7.13
CA PHE A 70 -2.98 1.98 -6.57
C PHE A 70 -1.47 2.12 -6.66
N TYR A 71 -0.76 1.58 -5.66
CA TYR A 71 0.70 1.60 -5.63
C TYR A 71 1.28 0.21 -5.40
N ALA A 72 1.12 -0.35 -4.20
CA ALA A 72 1.48 -1.71 -3.89
C ALA A 72 0.20 -2.57 -3.89
N MET A 73 0.23 -3.69 -4.58
CA MET A 73 -0.90 -4.60 -4.69
C MET A 73 -0.53 -6.00 -4.23
N SER A 74 -1.48 -6.68 -3.63
CA SER A 74 -1.35 -8.11 -3.39
C SER A 74 -1.49 -8.89 -4.70
N PRO A 75 -0.94 -10.11 -4.80
CA PRO A 75 -1.11 -10.95 -5.98
C PRO A 75 -2.59 -11.26 -6.33
N ALA A 76 -3.48 -11.22 -5.34
CA ALA A 76 -4.90 -11.42 -5.58
C ALA A 76 -5.53 -10.19 -6.26
N GLU A 77 -5.19 -8.98 -5.82
CA GLU A 77 -5.63 -7.74 -6.46
C GLU A 77 -5.12 -7.63 -7.88
N GLU A 78 -3.83 -7.90 -8.11
CA GLU A 78 -3.26 -7.91 -9.47
C GLU A 78 -4.03 -8.86 -10.41
N LYS A 79 -4.36 -10.05 -9.91
CA LYS A 79 -5.06 -11.06 -10.69
C LYS A 79 -6.48 -10.65 -11.02
N ILE A 80 -7.20 -10.05 -10.06
CA ILE A 80 -8.57 -9.56 -10.24
C ILE A 80 -8.58 -8.40 -11.25
N MET A 81 -7.69 -7.42 -11.06
CA MET A 81 -7.57 -6.27 -11.96
C MET A 81 -7.19 -6.69 -13.37
N SER A 82 -6.19 -7.59 -13.51
CA SER A 82 -5.76 -8.14 -14.81
C SER A 82 -6.90 -8.82 -15.53
N PHE A 83 -7.70 -9.60 -14.82
CA PHE A 83 -8.85 -10.28 -15.39
C PHE A 83 -9.87 -9.28 -15.97
N LEU A 84 -10.28 -8.29 -15.19
CA LEU A 84 -11.25 -7.28 -15.63
C LEU A 84 -10.74 -6.41 -16.78
N ILE A 85 -9.45 -6.07 -16.77
CA ILE A 85 -8.81 -5.32 -17.86
C ILE A 85 -8.77 -6.15 -19.15
N ASN A 86 -8.39 -7.43 -19.07
CA ASN A 86 -8.34 -8.33 -20.22
C ASN A 86 -9.73 -8.60 -20.82
N GLU A 87 -10.78 -8.63 -19.99
CA GLU A 87 -12.17 -8.74 -20.45
C GLU A 87 -12.72 -7.41 -21.00
N GLY A 88 -11.93 -6.35 -21.05
CA GLY A 88 -12.37 -5.04 -21.51
C GLY A 88 -13.36 -4.33 -20.58
N LYS A 89 -13.51 -4.81 -19.37
CA LYS A 89 -14.45 -4.28 -18.35
C LYS A 89 -13.82 -3.24 -17.43
N ALA A 90 -12.50 -3.09 -17.48
CA ALA A 90 -11.80 -2.12 -16.65
C ALA A 90 -10.63 -1.45 -17.36
N SER A 91 -10.24 -0.30 -16.83
CA SER A 91 -8.99 0.39 -17.14
C SER A 91 -8.28 0.80 -15.84
N SER A 92 -6.97 1.03 -15.94
CA SER A 92 -6.16 1.44 -14.80
C SER A 92 -5.41 2.74 -15.08
N TYR A 93 -5.32 3.60 -14.06
CA TYR A 93 -4.59 4.86 -14.10
C TYR A 93 -3.61 4.89 -12.93
N TRP A 94 -2.36 5.16 -13.26
CA TRP A 94 -1.24 5.10 -12.34
C TRP A 94 -0.55 6.45 -12.23
N ASP A 95 -0.18 6.84 -11.02
CA ASP A 95 0.68 8.00 -10.81
C ASP A 95 2.14 7.59 -11.07
N THR A 96 2.63 7.91 -12.26
CA THR A 96 3.96 7.50 -12.75
C THR A 96 4.81 8.70 -13.09
N ASP A 97 5.34 9.37 -12.05
CA ASP A 97 6.33 10.43 -12.27
C ASP A 97 7.68 9.83 -12.64
N SER A 98 8.31 10.37 -13.69
CA SER A 98 9.58 9.87 -14.21
C SER A 98 10.72 9.91 -13.19
N TYR A 99 10.65 10.82 -12.21
CA TYR A 99 11.60 10.90 -11.12
C TYR A 99 11.68 9.60 -10.32
N TYR A 100 10.52 8.97 -10.06
CA TYR A 100 10.45 7.72 -9.31
C TYR A 100 10.61 6.49 -10.19
N THR A 101 10.12 6.54 -11.42
CA THR A 101 10.05 5.37 -12.29
C THR A 101 11.32 5.12 -13.09
N ASN A 102 12.11 6.15 -13.39
CA ASN A 102 13.33 6.00 -14.18
C ASN A 102 14.55 5.64 -13.36
N ASP A 103 14.59 5.97 -12.07
CA ASP A 103 15.72 5.67 -11.19
C ASP A 103 15.42 4.43 -10.34
N HIS A 104 16.17 3.36 -10.57
CA HIS A 104 16.06 2.12 -9.79
C HIS A 104 16.47 2.27 -8.32
N GLY A 105 17.22 3.29 -7.95
CA GLY A 105 17.54 3.62 -6.57
C GLY A 105 16.38 4.26 -5.80
N GLN A 106 15.35 4.72 -6.49
CA GLN A 106 14.17 5.32 -5.87
C GLN A 106 13.18 4.24 -5.41
N GLU A 107 13.09 4.02 -4.10
CA GLU A 107 12.14 3.04 -3.53
C GLU A 107 10.68 3.38 -3.83
N ALA A 108 10.34 4.66 -3.87
CA ALA A 108 9.00 5.13 -4.18
C ALA A 108 8.47 4.66 -5.54
N GLY A 109 9.35 4.36 -6.50
CA GLY A 109 8.98 3.81 -7.80
C GLY A 109 9.00 2.29 -7.89
N LYS A 110 9.42 1.59 -6.82
CA LYS A 110 9.67 0.14 -6.88
C LYS A 110 8.48 -0.66 -7.35
N PHE A 111 7.34 -0.54 -6.67
CA PHE A 111 6.14 -1.32 -7.02
C PHE A 111 5.57 -0.95 -8.38
N ILE A 112 5.69 0.32 -8.80
CA ILE A 112 5.30 0.75 -10.14
C ILE A 112 6.17 0.06 -11.21
N ARG A 113 7.50 0.00 -11.00
CA ARG A 113 8.43 -0.67 -11.92
C ARG A 113 8.22 -2.19 -11.99
N GLU A 114 7.83 -2.80 -10.88
CA GLU A 114 7.62 -4.25 -10.77
C GLU A 114 6.21 -4.67 -11.21
N ASN A 115 5.27 -3.73 -11.30
CA ASN A 115 3.88 -4.02 -11.60
C ASN A 115 3.69 -4.44 -13.06
N ARG A 116 3.17 -5.64 -13.26
CA ARG A 116 2.96 -6.24 -14.58
C ARG A 116 1.83 -5.57 -15.38
N LEU A 117 0.84 -4.99 -14.71
CA LEU A 117 -0.26 -4.28 -15.35
C LEU A 117 0.19 -2.97 -16.02
N ILE A 118 1.30 -2.40 -15.56
CA ILE A 118 1.81 -1.12 -16.05
C ILE A 118 2.75 -1.31 -17.25
N LYS A 119 3.33 -2.49 -17.44
CA LYS A 119 4.41 -2.73 -18.42
C LYS A 119 4.06 -2.38 -19.85
N ASP A 120 2.80 -2.47 -20.24
CA ASP A 120 2.36 -2.26 -21.62
C ASP A 120 1.64 -0.94 -21.85
N ASP A 121 1.29 -0.19 -20.81
CA ASP A 121 0.45 1.02 -20.91
C ASP A 121 1.03 2.24 -20.19
N TYR A 122 2.32 2.48 -20.33
CA TYR A 122 3.03 3.68 -19.84
C TYR A 122 2.59 4.96 -20.56
N LYS A 123 1.30 5.15 -20.76
CA LYS A 123 0.78 6.33 -21.50
C LYS A 123 0.84 7.62 -20.68
N TRP A 124 0.99 7.51 -19.36
CA TRP A 124 1.04 8.64 -18.45
C TRP A 124 2.39 8.71 -17.75
N LYS A 125 3.35 9.42 -18.36
CA LYS A 125 4.54 9.90 -17.66
C LYS A 125 4.33 11.34 -17.29
N SER A 126 4.36 11.66 -16.00
CA SER A 126 4.48 13.04 -15.56
C SER A 126 5.91 13.32 -15.15
N ASP A 127 6.31 14.57 -15.27
CA ASP A 127 7.58 15.11 -14.75
C ASP A 127 7.31 16.20 -13.71
N HIS A 128 6.12 16.18 -13.10
CA HIS A 128 5.68 17.20 -12.13
C HIS A 128 6.65 17.34 -10.98
N PHE A 129 7.31 16.27 -10.57
CA PHE A 129 8.27 16.33 -9.49
C PHE A 129 9.51 17.15 -9.85
N LYS A 130 9.92 17.14 -11.11
CA LYS A 130 11.05 17.96 -11.62
C LYS A 130 10.61 19.35 -12.04
N ASP A 131 9.48 19.45 -12.70
CA ASP A 131 9.06 20.65 -13.43
C ASP A 131 8.33 21.64 -12.51
N ILE A 132 7.65 21.17 -11.46
CA ILE A 132 6.97 22.04 -10.51
C ILE A 132 7.94 22.47 -9.42
N PRO A 133 8.27 23.77 -9.30
CA PRO A 133 9.15 24.26 -8.27
C PRO A 133 8.53 24.05 -6.87
N LYS A 134 9.36 23.59 -5.95
CA LYS A 134 8.98 23.35 -4.57
C LYS A 134 9.72 24.31 -3.67
N LYS A 135 9.00 24.91 -2.74
CA LYS A 135 9.60 25.72 -1.67
C LYS A 135 9.85 24.83 -0.46
N ILE A 136 11.10 24.50 -0.22
CA ILE A 136 11.52 23.68 0.91
C ILE A 136 12.33 24.53 1.86
N GLN A 137 11.99 24.49 3.15
CA GLN A 137 12.70 25.19 4.21
C GLN A 137 13.06 24.21 5.31
N PHE A 138 14.32 24.23 5.73
CA PHE A 138 14.82 23.44 6.86
C PHE A 138 15.10 24.40 8.02
N ALA A 139 14.61 24.05 9.21
CA ALA A 139 14.89 24.80 10.43
C ALA A 139 15.39 23.85 11.52
N GLY A 140 16.59 24.11 12.04
CA GLY A 140 17.15 23.35 13.16
C GLY A 140 16.65 23.94 14.49
N ILE A 141 15.71 23.31 15.14
CA ILE A 141 15.13 23.76 16.40
C ILE A 141 15.49 22.80 17.52
N PRO A 142 16.19 23.24 18.58
CA PRO A 142 16.51 22.38 19.70
C PRO A 142 15.25 22.09 20.55
N LEU A 143 15.19 20.86 21.06
CA LEU A 143 14.13 20.35 21.92
C LEU A 143 12.74 20.24 21.22
N MET A 144 12.00 19.21 21.60
CA MET A 144 10.66 18.91 21.06
C MET A 144 9.68 20.08 21.28
N VAL A 145 9.70 20.69 22.47
CA VAL A 145 8.86 21.86 22.79
C VAL A 145 9.17 23.06 21.88
N GLY A 146 10.44 23.25 21.53
CA GLY A 146 10.85 24.29 20.58
C GLY A 146 10.31 24.02 19.18
N GLN A 147 10.37 22.78 18.72
CA GLN A 147 9.86 22.35 17.41
C GLN A 147 8.34 22.57 17.31
N THR A 148 7.59 22.16 18.34
CA THR A 148 6.14 22.37 18.40
C THR A 148 5.76 23.85 18.37
N ARG A 149 6.47 24.70 19.13
CA ARG A 149 6.24 26.14 19.11
C ARG A 149 6.55 26.79 17.76
N TYR A 150 7.63 26.36 17.14
CA TYR A 150 8.03 26.84 15.82
C TYR A 150 7.02 26.44 14.74
N ALA A 151 6.52 25.19 14.77
CA ALA A 151 5.46 24.78 13.88
C ALA A 151 4.20 25.62 14.04
N GLY A 152 3.79 25.88 15.28
CA GLY A 152 2.67 26.79 15.57
C GLY A 152 2.88 28.22 15.07
N GLN A 153 4.12 28.73 15.19
CA GLN A 153 4.46 30.05 14.65
C GLN A 153 4.34 30.09 13.12
N ILE A 154 4.83 29.08 12.42
CA ILE A 154 4.68 29.00 10.96
C ILE A 154 3.21 28.96 10.55
N LEU A 155 2.38 28.19 11.24
CA LEU A 155 0.95 28.14 10.95
C LEU A 155 0.29 29.49 11.18
N GLN A 156 0.64 30.19 12.26
CA GLN A 156 0.13 31.53 12.53
C GLN A 156 0.55 32.55 11.45
N GLU A 157 1.80 32.50 11.03
CA GLU A 157 2.29 33.35 9.94
C GLU A 157 1.55 33.06 8.61
N MET A 158 1.20 31.83 8.32
CA MET A 158 0.39 31.47 7.15
C MET A 158 -1.03 32.00 7.25
N ILE A 159 -1.63 31.94 8.45
CA ILE A 159 -2.97 32.52 8.72
C ILE A 159 -2.95 34.03 8.51
N ASP A 160 -1.99 34.70 9.09
CA ASP A 160 -1.86 36.17 9.03
C ASP A 160 -1.64 36.68 7.59
N LYS A 161 -0.99 35.87 6.75
CA LYS A 161 -0.80 36.14 5.31
C LYS A 161 -1.98 35.73 4.43
N GLY A 162 -2.98 35.02 4.97
CA GLY A 162 -4.07 34.47 4.20
C GLY A 162 -3.67 33.27 3.31
N GLU A 163 -2.54 32.65 3.61
CA GLU A 163 -1.99 31.48 2.87
C GLU A 163 -2.43 30.15 3.48
N PHE A 164 -3.06 30.17 4.65
CA PHE A 164 -3.49 28.95 5.35
C PHE A 164 -4.80 28.43 4.77
N VAL A 165 -4.74 27.21 4.23
CA VAL A 165 -5.91 26.48 3.75
C VAL A 165 -5.96 25.16 4.51
N PRO A 166 -6.88 24.97 5.46
CA PRO A 166 -6.92 23.77 6.32
C PRO A 166 -6.89 22.47 5.54
N GLU A 167 -7.66 22.37 4.47
CA GLU A 167 -7.81 21.17 3.64
C GLU A 167 -6.55 20.83 2.81
N LYS A 168 -5.61 21.78 2.73
CA LYS A 168 -4.35 21.63 1.99
C LYS A 168 -3.11 21.71 2.88
N THR A 169 -3.31 21.83 4.18
CA THR A 169 -2.21 21.97 5.16
C THR A 169 -2.16 20.72 6.04
N ALA A 170 -1.00 20.09 6.12
CA ALA A 170 -0.77 18.96 6.99
C ALA A 170 0.47 19.21 7.87
N VAL A 171 0.34 18.87 9.15
CA VAL A 171 1.47 18.78 10.08
C VAL A 171 1.77 17.30 10.28
N VAL A 172 2.93 16.86 9.82
CA VAL A 172 3.36 15.46 9.93
C VAL A 172 4.29 15.34 11.12
N LEU A 173 3.92 14.51 12.09
CA LEU A 173 4.70 14.23 13.29
C LEU A 173 5.43 12.89 13.12
N PRO A 174 6.77 12.84 13.25
CA PRO A 174 7.52 11.58 13.24
C PRO A 174 7.32 10.76 14.52
N ASP A 175 6.92 11.40 15.61
CA ASP A 175 6.56 10.79 16.88
C ASP A 175 5.26 11.41 17.40
N GLU A 176 4.26 10.58 17.70
CA GLU A 176 2.95 11.01 18.22
C GLU A 176 3.03 11.68 19.61
N LYS A 177 4.18 11.61 20.27
CA LYS A 177 4.45 12.25 21.57
C LYS A 177 4.95 13.70 21.45
N LEU A 178 5.06 14.20 20.24
CA LEU A 178 5.46 15.58 19.97
C LEU A 178 4.35 16.57 20.31
#